data_6e5495141d2201b36102351d360d72ef
#
_entry.id   6e5495141d2201b36102351d360d72ef
#
_cell.length_a   1.000
_cell.length_b   1.000
_cell.length_c   1.000
_cell.angle_alpha   90.00
_cell.angle_beta   90.00
_cell.angle_gamma   90.00
#
_symmetry.space_group_name_H-M   'P 1'
#
loop_
_entity.id
_entity.type
_entity.pdbx_description
1 polymer ?
#
loop_
_entity_poly.entity_id
_entity_poly.type
_entity_poly.pdbx_seq_one_letter_code
_entity_poly.pdbx_strand_id
1 'polypeptide(L)'
;MGYLQAAQQRKIHFVMYRTNGLITDDTPFFTMMMDGFQSECRRRGYDMVINYLDRRAADFKSQLDVLLEDRDSLVALMGAELMDQDLHYFSRARCRIVTLDYWSEDLPYSGIITNNSESARTAVNYLVEKGHRRLGYLRGDFRIKAFKLREAGYRAALAEQGIPYDPGYTVTVSTT
;
A
#
# COMPACT_ATOMS: atom_id res chain seq x y z
N MET A 1 -8.93 2.25 -49.54
CA MET A 1 -7.90 2.41 -48.49
C MET A 1 -8.61 2.36 -47.13
N GLY A 2 -8.63 1.20 -46.50
CA GLY A 2 -9.23 1.05 -45.18
C GLY A 2 -8.22 1.52 -44.12
N TYR A 3 -8.54 2.61 -43.43
CA TYR A 3 -7.84 2.96 -42.20
C TYR A 3 -8.20 1.89 -41.17
N LEU A 4 -7.22 1.04 -40.83
CA LEU A 4 -7.29 0.21 -39.66
C LEU A 4 -7.44 1.15 -38.45
N GLN A 5 -8.66 1.25 -37.91
CA GLN A 5 -8.86 1.81 -36.56
C GLN A 5 -8.02 0.95 -35.63
N ALA A 6 -6.88 1.48 -35.19
CA ALA A 6 -6.10 0.88 -34.13
C ALA A 6 -7.06 0.72 -32.94
N ALA A 7 -7.31 -0.51 -32.52
CA ALA A 7 -8.11 -0.78 -31.35
C ALA A 7 -7.53 0.05 -30.21
N GLN A 8 -8.33 0.95 -29.66
CA GLN A 8 -7.89 1.87 -28.60
C GLN A 8 -7.44 0.99 -27.43
N GLN A 9 -6.15 0.94 -27.20
CA GLN A 9 -5.56 0.10 -26.17
C GLN A 9 -6.09 0.53 -24.81
N ARG A 10 -6.65 -0.41 -24.04
CA ARG A 10 -7.25 -0.09 -22.74
C ARG A 10 -6.16 0.34 -21.78
N LYS A 11 -6.40 1.42 -21.05
CA LYS A 11 -5.47 1.98 -20.08
C LYS A 11 -5.82 1.52 -18.67
N ILE A 12 -4.77 1.27 -17.87
CA ILE A 12 -4.88 1.09 -16.43
C ILE A 12 -4.04 2.17 -15.76
N HIS A 13 -4.66 2.94 -14.89
CA HIS A 13 -4.00 3.96 -14.10
C HIS A 13 -3.39 3.33 -12.86
N PHE A 14 -2.06 3.27 -12.81
CA PHE A 14 -1.34 2.92 -11.60
C PHE A 14 -1.10 4.19 -10.79
N VAL A 15 -1.83 4.33 -9.70
CA VAL A 15 -1.88 5.57 -8.93
C VAL A 15 -1.06 5.43 -7.66
N MET A 16 0.02 6.20 -7.55
CA MET A 16 0.84 6.30 -6.35
C MET A 16 0.26 7.40 -5.45
N TYR A 17 -0.45 7.00 -4.39
CA TYR A 17 -0.94 7.95 -3.39
C TYR A 17 0.17 8.30 -2.40
N ARG A 18 0.41 9.58 -2.19
CA ARG A 18 1.42 10.09 -1.29
C ARG A 18 0.81 11.03 -0.25
N THR A 19 1.03 10.74 1.02
CA THR A 19 0.77 11.67 2.12
C THR A 19 1.98 12.59 2.32
N ASN A 20 3.18 12.03 2.25
CA ASN A 20 4.45 12.78 2.33
C ASN A 20 5.59 12.19 1.47
N GLY A 21 5.42 11.01 0.87
CA GLY A 21 6.40 10.33 0.04
C GLY A 21 7.48 9.55 0.79
N LEU A 22 7.51 9.61 2.12
CA LEU A 22 8.59 9.02 2.93
C LEU A 22 8.66 7.48 2.86
N ILE A 23 7.58 6.82 2.46
CA ILE A 23 7.53 5.36 2.36
C ILE A 23 7.70 4.89 0.93
N THR A 24 7.13 5.62 -0.02
CA THR A 24 7.03 5.15 -1.41
C THR A 24 8.24 5.47 -2.24
N ASP A 25 9.05 6.48 -1.86
CA ASP A 25 10.10 7.00 -2.74
C ASP A 25 11.45 6.25 -2.61
N ASP A 26 11.76 5.67 -1.45
CA ASP A 26 13.10 5.13 -1.16
C ASP A 26 13.17 3.59 -1.04
N THR A 27 12.08 2.86 -1.39
CA THR A 27 12.10 1.41 -1.26
C THR A 27 12.01 0.68 -2.59
N PRO A 28 12.91 -0.28 -2.87
CA PRO A 28 12.85 -1.09 -4.09
C PRO A 28 11.57 -1.96 -4.18
N PHE A 29 10.86 -2.17 -3.08
CA PHE A 29 9.61 -2.93 -3.05
C PHE A 29 8.57 -2.36 -4.03
N PHE A 30 8.35 -1.04 -4.01
CA PHE A 30 7.35 -0.41 -4.89
C PHE A 30 7.78 -0.41 -6.36
N THR A 31 9.09 -0.24 -6.62
CA THR A 31 9.64 -0.34 -7.99
C THR A 31 9.42 -1.74 -8.56
N MET A 32 9.73 -2.79 -7.80
CA MET A 32 9.51 -4.18 -8.22
C MET A 32 8.03 -4.50 -8.43
N MET A 33 7.16 -3.94 -7.61
CA MET A 33 5.70 -4.09 -7.76
C MET A 33 5.22 -3.40 -9.05
N MET A 34 5.68 -2.19 -9.34
CA MET A 34 5.35 -1.48 -10.59
C MET A 34 5.84 -2.25 -11.82
N ASP A 35 7.06 -2.79 -11.78
CA ASP A 35 7.63 -3.57 -12.89
C ASP A 35 6.80 -4.83 -13.17
N GLY A 36 6.42 -5.55 -12.11
CA GLY A 36 5.55 -6.73 -12.21
C GLY A 36 4.17 -6.37 -12.77
N PHE A 37 3.59 -5.29 -12.29
CA PHE A 37 2.29 -4.79 -12.74
C PHE A 37 2.35 -4.36 -14.22
N GLN A 38 3.37 -3.63 -14.62
CA GLN A 38 3.57 -3.20 -16.01
C GLN A 38 3.76 -4.40 -16.96
N SER A 39 4.55 -5.39 -16.52
CA SER A 39 4.77 -6.62 -17.29
C SER A 39 3.44 -7.35 -17.57
N GLU A 40 2.59 -7.49 -16.55
CA GLU A 40 1.30 -8.13 -16.68
C GLU A 40 0.31 -7.31 -17.54
N CYS A 41 0.32 -5.98 -17.41
CA CYS A 41 -0.46 -5.09 -18.29
C CYS A 41 -0.11 -5.35 -19.76
N ARG A 42 1.17 -5.34 -20.11
CA ARG A 42 1.64 -5.62 -21.48
C ARG A 42 1.20 -6.99 -21.96
N ARG A 43 1.35 -8.02 -21.14
CA ARG A 43 0.95 -9.39 -21.48
C ARG A 43 -0.53 -9.51 -21.80
N ARG A 44 -1.36 -8.68 -21.16
CA ARG A 44 -2.83 -8.64 -21.35
C ARG A 44 -3.32 -7.61 -22.34
N GLY A 45 -2.42 -6.86 -23.01
CA GLY A 45 -2.79 -5.84 -23.99
C GLY A 45 -3.33 -4.54 -23.37
N TYR A 46 -2.88 -4.21 -22.16
CA TYR A 46 -3.18 -2.93 -21.52
C TYR A 46 -1.96 -2.02 -21.50
N ASP A 47 -2.20 -0.71 -21.61
CA ASP A 47 -1.21 0.31 -21.31
C ASP A 47 -1.28 0.71 -19.84
N MET A 48 -0.16 0.75 -19.15
CA MET A 48 -0.06 1.28 -17.81
C MET A 48 0.27 2.78 -17.87
N VAL A 49 -0.53 3.59 -17.19
CA VAL A 49 -0.29 5.03 -16.99
C VAL A 49 -0.01 5.26 -15.53
N ILE A 50 1.16 5.81 -15.21
CA ILE A 50 1.54 6.12 -13.83
C ILE A 50 1.06 7.53 -13.48
N ASN A 51 0.32 7.64 -12.38
CA ASN A 51 -0.16 8.90 -11.82
C ASN A 51 0.35 9.03 -10.38
N TYR A 52 0.81 10.22 -10.02
CA TYR A 52 1.15 10.54 -8.64
C TYR A 52 0.09 11.46 -8.06
N LEU A 53 -0.57 11.02 -6.98
CA LEU A 53 -1.49 11.81 -6.19
C LEU A 53 -0.80 12.23 -4.89
N ASP A 54 -0.16 13.39 -4.89
CA ASP A 54 0.45 13.95 -3.68
C ASP A 54 -0.55 14.84 -2.96
N ARG A 55 -0.92 14.45 -1.74
CA ARG A 55 -1.89 15.18 -0.90
C ARG A 55 -1.47 16.63 -0.63
N ARG A 56 -0.18 16.94 -0.72
CA ARG A 56 0.38 18.28 -0.51
C ARG A 56 0.32 19.17 -1.75
N ALA A 57 0.06 18.60 -2.93
CA ALA A 57 0.01 19.36 -4.17
C ALA A 57 -1.22 20.28 -4.20
N ALA A 58 -1.05 21.49 -4.73
CA ALA A 58 -2.12 22.48 -4.81
C ALA A 58 -3.28 22.01 -5.70
N ASP A 59 -3.00 21.18 -6.68
CA ASP A 59 -3.94 20.62 -7.65
C ASP A 59 -4.43 19.20 -7.28
N PHE A 60 -4.11 18.70 -6.09
CA PHE A 60 -4.49 17.37 -5.63
C PHE A 60 -5.97 17.05 -5.88
N LYS A 61 -6.88 17.94 -5.47
CA LYS A 61 -8.32 17.72 -5.65
C LYS A 61 -8.71 17.62 -7.11
N SER A 62 -8.18 18.50 -7.95
CA SER A 62 -8.46 18.49 -9.39
C SER A 62 -7.98 17.21 -10.06
N GLN A 63 -6.77 16.73 -9.71
CA GLN A 63 -6.25 15.46 -10.22
C GLN A 63 -7.10 14.27 -9.74
N LEU A 64 -7.51 14.30 -8.48
CA LEU A 64 -8.34 13.27 -7.89
C LEU A 64 -9.71 13.18 -8.59
N ASP A 65 -10.39 14.33 -8.78
CA ASP A 65 -11.71 14.41 -9.40
C ASP A 65 -11.65 13.87 -10.84
N VAL A 66 -10.67 14.30 -11.64
CA VAL A 66 -10.45 13.79 -13.00
C VAL A 66 -10.29 12.26 -13.03
N LEU A 67 -9.51 11.72 -12.10
CA LEU A 67 -9.25 10.28 -12.03
C LEU A 67 -10.50 9.49 -11.62
N LEU A 68 -11.26 9.97 -10.64
CA LEU A 68 -12.33 9.22 -10.00
C LEU A 68 -13.69 9.36 -10.68
N GLU A 69 -13.91 10.38 -11.52
CA GLU A 69 -15.17 10.60 -12.21
C GLU A 69 -15.36 9.75 -13.48
N ASP A 70 -14.27 9.32 -14.10
CA ASP A 70 -14.31 8.51 -15.31
C ASP A 70 -14.70 7.06 -15.00
N ARG A 71 -15.94 6.69 -15.37
CA ARG A 71 -16.50 5.34 -15.13
C ARG A 71 -15.77 4.22 -15.87
N ASP A 72 -15.09 4.54 -16.95
CA ASP A 72 -14.38 3.56 -17.78
C ASP A 72 -12.93 3.38 -17.31
N SER A 73 -12.45 4.23 -16.44
CA SER A 73 -11.12 4.13 -15.85
C SER A 73 -10.96 2.88 -14.99
N LEU A 74 -9.82 2.23 -15.19
CA LEU A 74 -9.34 1.13 -14.34
C LEU A 74 -8.20 1.67 -13.49
N VAL A 75 -8.34 1.63 -12.17
CA VAL A 75 -7.38 2.22 -11.22
C VAL A 75 -6.80 1.14 -10.33
N ALA A 76 -5.49 1.02 -10.34
CA ALA A 76 -4.71 0.31 -9.32
C ALA A 76 -4.13 1.35 -8.36
N LEU A 77 -4.74 1.50 -7.20
CA LEU A 77 -4.37 2.51 -6.20
C LEU A 77 -3.34 1.94 -5.22
N MET A 78 -2.09 2.38 -5.34
CA MET A 78 -1.05 2.10 -4.36
C MET A 78 -1.30 2.93 -3.10
N GLY A 79 -1.77 2.27 -2.05
CA GLY A 79 -2.26 2.89 -0.83
C GLY A 79 -1.33 2.75 0.38
N ALA A 80 -0.02 2.50 0.18
CA ALA A 80 0.92 2.31 1.28
C ALA A 80 0.90 3.47 2.29
N GLU A 81 0.79 4.71 1.81
CA GLU A 81 0.68 5.91 2.63
C GLU A 81 -0.76 6.36 2.89
N LEU A 82 -1.76 5.61 2.42
CA LEU A 82 -3.15 5.95 2.65
C LEU A 82 -3.50 5.79 4.13
N MET A 83 -4.11 6.81 4.71
CA MET A 83 -4.56 6.82 6.10
C MET A 83 -6.08 6.71 6.16
N ASP A 84 -6.62 6.22 7.29
CA ASP A 84 -8.07 6.07 7.46
C ASP A 84 -8.82 7.41 7.24
N GLN A 85 -8.20 8.53 7.63
CA GLN A 85 -8.75 9.87 7.39
C GLN A 85 -8.84 10.28 5.91
N ASP A 86 -8.13 9.58 5.01
CA ASP A 86 -8.08 9.90 3.58
C ASP A 86 -9.13 9.10 2.78
N LEU A 87 -9.79 8.12 3.41
CA LEU A 87 -10.75 7.22 2.75
C LEU A 87 -11.91 7.96 2.10
N HIS A 88 -12.32 9.10 2.68
CA HIS A 88 -13.38 9.93 2.14
C HIS A 88 -13.11 10.44 0.72
N TYR A 89 -11.83 10.58 0.32
CA TYR A 89 -11.47 10.97 -1.05
C TYR A 89 -11.91 9.94 -2.07
N PHE A 90 -11.88 8.66 -1.69
CA PHE A 90 -12.14 7.54 -2.60
C PHE A 90 -13.55 6.96 -2.47
N SER A 91 -14.29 7.31 -1.41
CA SER A 91 -15.61 6.73 -1.11
C SER A 91 -16.68 6.95 -2.19
N ARG A 92 -16.51 7.97 -3.05
CA ARG A 92 -17.45 8.34 -4.12
C ARG A 92 -16.90 8.13 -5.53
N ALA A 93 -15.81 7.36 -5.67
CA ALA A 93 -15.25 7.10 -6.99
C ALA A 93 -16.27 6.39 -7.90
N ARG A 94 -16.32 6.82 -9.14
CA ARG A 94 -17.15 6.21 -10.20
C ARG A 94 -16.37 5.19 -11.01
N CYS A 95 -15.05 5.28 -11.02
CA CYS A 95 -14.13 4.35 -11.66
C CYS A 95 -14.05 3.01 -10.92
N ARG A 96 -13.46 2.01 -11.56
CA ARG A 96 -13.16 0.72 -10.94
C ARG A 96 -11.81 0.75 -10.26
N ILE A 97 -11.78 0.55 -8.95
CA ILE A 97 -10.55 0.61 -8.14
C ILE A 97 -10.23 -0.77 -7.57
N VAL A 98 -8.94 -1.11 -7.61
CA VAL A 98 -8.31 -2.13 -6.78
C VAL A 98 -7.23 -1.43 -5.96
N THR A 99 -7.20 -1.65 -4.66
CA THR A 99 -6.15 -1.12 -3.80
C THR A 99 -4.98 -2.09 -3.69
N LEU A 100 -3.76 -1.56 -3.67
CA LEU A 100 -2.52 -2.31 -3.47
C LEU A 100 -1.85 -1.83 -2.19
N ASP A 101 -1.41 -2.76 -1.37
CA ASP A 101 -0.80 -2.54 -0.03
C ASP A 101 -1.68 -1.75 0.94
N TYR A 102 -2.99 -1.72 0.67
CA TYR A 102 -4.00 -1.13 1.55
C TYR A 102 -5.35 -1.83 1.40
N TRP A 103 -6.07 -2.01 2.50
CA TRP A 103 -7.44 -2.46 2.52
C TRP A 103 -8.19 -1.89 3.73
N SER A 104 -9.48 -1.59 3.57
CA SER A 104 -10.39 -1.17 4.63
C SER A 104 -11.79 -1.65 4.34
N GLU A 105 -12.52 -2.01 5.39
CA GLU A 105 -13.97 -2.33 5.32
C GLU A 105 -14.81 -1.10 4.92
N ASP A 106 -14.28 0.10 5.15
CA ASP A 106 -14.94 1.36 4.82
C ASP A 106 -14.89 1.71 3.33
N LEU A 107 -14.13 0.94 2.52
CA LEU A 107 -14.06 1.13 1.08
C LEU A 107 -14.72 -0.04 0.34
N PRO A 108 -15.55 0.25 -0.69
CA PRO A 108 -16.22 -0.78 -1.49
C PRO A 108 -15.30 -1.41 -2.56
N TYR A 109 -13.99 -1.50 -2.30
CA TYR A 109 -13.00 -1.96 -3.25
C TYR A 109 -12.29 -3.21 -2.77
N SER A 110 -11.93 -4.07 -3.72
CA SER A 110 -11.01 -5.18 -3.43
C SER A 110 -9.61 -4.65 -3.19
N GLY A 111 -8.90 -5.26 -2.24
CA GLY A 111 -7.51 -4.91 -1.92
C GLY A 111 -6.59 -6.12 -1.97
N ILE A 112 -5.37 -5.88 -2.43
CA ILE A 112 -4.27 -6.83 -2.35
C ILE A 112 -3.31 -6.30 -1.28
N ILE A 113 -3.13 -7.07 -0.21
CA ILE A 113 -2.31 -6.66 0.93
C ILE A 113 -1.28 -7.72 1.29
N THR A 114 -0.16 -7.27 1.84
CA THR A 114 0.75 -8.15 2.57
C THR A 114 0.11 -8.49 3.92
N ASN A 115 0.17 -9.76 4.34
CA ASN A 115 -0.30 -10.16 5.66
C ASN A 115 0.70 -9.71 6.75
N ASN A 116 0.72 -8.40 7.00
CA ASN A 116 1.71 -7.72 7.85
C ASN A 116 1.74 -8.27 9.29
N SER A 117 0.57 -8.56 9.86
CA SER A 117 0.48 -9.07 11.23
C SER A 117 1.08 -10.47 11.34
N GLU A 118 0.68 -11.38 10.44
CA GLU A 118 1.16 -12.76 10.44
C GLU A 118 2.64 -12.86 10.07
N SER A 119 3.12 -12.01 9.16
CA SER A 119 4.54 -11.95 8.81
C SER A 119 5.41 -11.57 10.01
N ALA A 120 4.99 -10.57 10.79
CA ALA A 120 5.68 -10.17 12.01
C ALA A 120 5.63 -11.28 13.08
N ARG A 121 4.48 -11.92 13.23
CA ARG A 121 4.28 -13.05 14.15
C ARG A 121 5.20 -14.23 13.79
N THR A 122 5.27 -14.58 12.51
CA THR A 122 6.18 -15.63 12.02
C THR A 122 7.64 -15.31 12.33
N ALA A 123 8.07 -14.06 12.10
CA ALA A 123 9.43 -13.64 12.43
C ALA A 123 9.76 -13.75 13.91
N VAL A 124 8.84 -13.34 14.80
CA VAL A 124 9.00 -13.48 16.25
C VAL A 124 9.07 -14.94 16.67
N ASN A 125 8.14 -15.77 16.18
CA ASN A 125 8.12 -17.20 16.49
C ASN A 125 9.41 -17.89 16.07
N TYR A 126 9.93 -17.57 14.88
CA TYR A 126 11.22 -18.07 14.42
C TYR A 126 12.35 -17.73 15.38
N LEU A 127 12.43 -16.47 15.87
CA LEU A 127 13.46 -16.07 16.83
C LEU A 127 13.30 -16.80 18.17
N VAL A 128 12.07 -17.01 18.63
CA VAL A 128 11.79 -17.75 19.86
C VAL A 128 12.19 -19.23 19.72
N GLU A 129 11.92 -19.86 18.59
CA GLU A 129 12.37 -21.23 18.27
C GLU A 129 13.90 -21.36 18.28
N LYS A 130 14.62 -20.28 17.89
CA LYS A 130 16.08 -20.21 17.98
C LYS A 130 16.61 -19.92 19.39
N GLY A 131 15.73 -19.85 20.39
CA GLY A 131 16.11 -19.68 21.80
C GLY A 131 16.13 -18.24 22.29
N HIS A 132 15.82 -17.26 21.44
CA HIS A 132 15.78 -15.87 21.86
C HIS A 132 14.55 -15.59 22.75
N ARG A 133 14.74 -14.80 23.81
CA ARG A 133 13.68 -14.40 24.75
C ARG A 133 13.61 -12.90 24.99
N ARG A 134 14.61 -12.16 24.56
CA ARG A 134 14.66 -10.69 24.59
C ARG A 134 14.63 -10.19 23.15
N LEU A 135 13.46 -9.73 22.71
CA LEU A 135 13.18 -9.37 21.33
C LEU A 135 12.85 -7.89 21.27
N GLY A 136 13.64 -7.13 20.53
CA GLY A 136 13.40 -5.72 20.27
C GLY A 136 12.57 -5.50 19.02
N TYR A 137 11.87 -4.37 18.96
CA TYR A 137 11.10 -3.94 17.81
C TYR A 137 11.49 -2.52 17.39
N LEU A 138 12.00 -2.37 16.17
CA LEU A 138 12.26 -1.07 15.56
C LEU A 138 11.04 -0.67 14.73
N ARG A 139 10.47 0.49 15.00
CA ARG A 139 9.33 1.03 14.25
C ARG A 139 9.67 2.40 13.66
N GLY A 140 9.10 2.69 12.49
CA GLY A 140 9.17 4.03 11.93
C GLY A 140 8.28 5.02 12.69
N ASP A 141 8.67 6.30 12.67
CA ASP A 141 7.88 7.42 13.22
C ASP A 141 6.64 7.72 12.38
N PHE A 142 6.70 7.55 11.06
CA PHE A 142 5.54 7.68 10.18
C PHE A 142 4.68 6.40 10.20
N ARG A 143 3.52 6.50 10.84
CA ARG A 143 2.70 5.36 11.26
C ARG A 143 1.68 4.92 10.20
N ILE A 144 2.14 4.37 9.08
CA ILE A 144 1.26 3.71 8.08
C ILE A 144 0.56 2.48 8.67
N LYS A 145 -0.55 2.06 8.05
CA LYS A 145 -1.35 0.91 8.47
C LYS A 145 -0.52 -0.38 8.57
N ALA A 146 0.35 -0.62 7.60
CA ALA A 146 1.24 -1.77 7.59
C ALA A 146 2.14 -1.85 8.84
N PHE A 147 2.70 -0.71 9.28
CA PHE A 147 3.55 -0.68 10.49
C PHE A 147 2.77 -0.94 11.77
N LYS A 148 1.53 -0.42 11.87
CA LYS A 148 0.64 -0.71 13.00
C LYS A 148 0.31 -2.21 13.07
N LEU A 149 0.03 -2.84 11.92
CA LEU A 149 -0.27 -4.26 11.85
C LEU A 149 0.94 -5.13 12.19
N ARG A 150 2.15 -4.77 11.75
CA ARG A 150 3.39 -5.49 12.12
C ARG A 150 3.64 -5.41 13.62
N GLU A 151 3.46 -4.23 14.23
CA GLU A 151 3.60 -4.08 15.68
C GLU A 151 2.56 -4.91 16.45
N ALA A 152 1.32 -4.96 15.97
CA ALA A 152 0.28 -5.80 16.56
C ALA A 152 0.66 -7.30 16.49
N GLY A 153 1.17 -7.76 15.33
CA GLY A 153 1.67 -9.12 15.17
C GLY A 153 2.84 -9.46 16.08
N TYR A 154 3.79 -8.55 16.24
CA TYR A 154 4.90 -8.70 17.19
C TYR A 154 4.39 -8.87 18.62
N ARG A 155 3.48 -8.01 19.09
CA ARG A 155 2.92 -8.08 20.44
C ARG A 155 2.11 -9.36 20.67
N ALA A 156 1.31 -9.76 19.68
CA ALA A 156 0.53 -10.99 19.74
C ALA A 156 1.44 -12.23 19.89
N ALA A 157 2.50 -12.31 19.10
CA ALA A 157 3.44 -13.40 19.16
C ALA A 157 4.19 -13.48 20.52
N LEU A 158 4.59 -12.34 21.08
CA LEU A 158 5.18 -12.32 22.43
C LEU A 158 4.22 -12.90 23.47
N ALA A 159 2.95 -12.48 23.43
CA ALA A 159 1.92 -12.96 24.35
C ALA A 159 1.69 -14.47 24.21
N GLU A 160 1.60 -15.00 23.00
CA GLU A 160 1.45 -16.43 22.69
C GLU A 160 2.63 -17.26 23.22
N GLN A 161 3.83 -16.68 23.19
CA GLN A 161 5.05 -17.32 23.66
C GLN A 161 5.33 -17.11 25.17
N GLY A 162 4.40 -16.47 25.90
CA GLY A 162 4.54 -16.16 27.31
C GLY A 162 5.66 -15.17 27.63
N ILE A 163 6.07 -14.35 26.65
CA ILE A 163 7.09 -13.31 26.81
C ILE A 163 6.40 -11.98 27.11
N PRO A 164 6.65 -11.37 28.28
CA PRO A 164 6.06 -10.06 28.60
C PRO A 164 6.50 -8.99 27.59
N TYR A 165 5.54 -8.18 27.12
CA TYR A 165 5.85 -6.99 26.34
C TYR A 165 6.51 -5.94 27.22
N ASP A 166 7.70 -5.49 26.84
CA ASP A 166 8.43 -4.41 27.50
C ASP A 166 8.56 -3.21 26.52
N PRO A 167 7.94 -2.06 26.83
CA PRO A 167 8.08 -0.86 26.00
C PRO A 167 9.53 -0.42 25.78
N GLY A 168 10.44 -0.72 26.72
CA GLY A 168 11.86 -0.42 26.61
C GLY A 168 12.56 -1.12 25.44
N TYR A 169 11.98 -2.20 24.92
CA TYR A 169 12.47 -2.90 23.73
C TYR A 169 11.80 -2.43 22.43
N THR A 170 10.94 -1.39 22.48
CA THR A 170 10.35 -0.80 21.29
C THR A 170 10.94 0.58 21.04
N VAL A 171 11.73 0.71 19.96
CA VAL A 171 12.41 1.95 19.62
C VAL A 171 11.78 2.53 18.36
N THR A 172 11.47 3.84 18.42
CA THR A 172 11.01 4.60 17.25
C THR A 172 12.24 5.19 16.56
N VAL A 173 12.34 4.97 15.25
CA VAL A 173 13.42 5.50 14.41
C VAL A 173 12.82 6.39 13.34
N SER A 174 13.58 7.38 12.89
CA SER A 174 13.17 8.21 11.76
C SER A 174 13.04 7.34 10.51
N THR A 175 12.02 7.62 9.72
CA THR A 175 11.82 7.04 8.38
C THR A 175 12.42 7.92 7.28
N THR A 176 13.12 9.01 7.66
CA THR A 176 13.85 9.93 6.79
C THR A 176 15.33 9.83 7.03
#